data_c989ae1e7e5dc227b4a949a0e4731b35
#
_entry.id   c989ae1e7e5dc227b4a949a0e4731b35
#
_cell.length_a   1.000
_cell.length_b   1.000
_cell.length_c   1.000
_cell.angle_alpha   90.00
_cell.angle_beta   90.00
_cell.angle_gamma   90.00
#
_symmetry.space_group_name_H-M   'P 1'
#
loop_
_entity.id
_entity.type
_entity.pdbx_description
1 polymer ?
#
loop_
_entity_poly.entity_id
_entity_poly.type
_entity_poly.pdbx_seq_one_letter_code
_entity_poly.pdbx_strand_id
1 'polypeptide(L)'
;MKKNIIFKVFAVILSILMVAASGLIVVQLSKMDVLPQSLFIPVVLIFVLICLIFILWINLMAKGVVSKVFAVIFVLLYTVSMGIGNFYLYKTDDFMQKVTDHKVGEVKNTVSIIVKDESKITKLSSLKGKKVGRLNNVDKVGTSKLLKAVKKEKGANYFDLEKYDGALSLVEALYNGDIDAMILNESYRGNITSVEEYEHFSTETRVVYSKSYYTTKKNDSLVVSDITKNPFTILISGNDTTGDVSTLSRSDVNMLVTINPKTSTILLTSMSRDTYVETVCDADGDVACPNGQMDKITHTGIYGLNTTRETIENFYDLKVNYSFRVNFTSVIDVVNALDGIDLNVEEGEQCDLFWANMKPGLPVGLHHVDGETALAFARERKAYVDGDYQRVRNQQKVLQAIINRAISSSALVNYTSFIDSLQSAFETNMTYDEITDLIKYELQAKPSWKFETYQISGLGDNLMCASMGQGASVQVPDLNTVRIAREKIQAVMDGKSSTEVAEDGSPQYNYYETVPTTDYLEEEIVTEEPIYSDQIVQDQETYTPDTEETDNEFTEEPEN
;
A
#
# COMPACT_ATOMS: atom_id res chain seq x y z
N MET A 1 -21.97 14.85 -63.49
CA MET A 1 -22.08 15.98 -62.54
C MET A 1 -22.54 15.53 -61.14
N LYS A 2 -23.64 14.83 -60.96
CA LYS A 2 -24.17 14.41 -59.61
C LYS A 2 -23.17 13.67 -58.73
N LYS A 3 -22.40 12.68 -59.25
CA LYS A 3 -21.40 11.93 -58.45
C LYS A 3 -20.26 12.76 -57.88
N ASN A 4 -19.83 13.82 -58.59
CA ASN A 4 -18.80 14.73 -58.11
C ASN A 4 -19.31 15.70 -57.03
N ILE A 5 -20.59 16.03 -57.05
CA ILE A 5 -21.21 16.88 -56.01
C ILE A 5 -21.36 16.09 -54.72
N ILE A 6 -21.83 14.85 -54.77
CA ILE A 6 -21.96 13.94 -53.62
C ILE A 6 -20.58 13.75 -52.93
N PHE A 7 -19.54 13.47 -53.73
CA PHE A 7 -18.17 13.32 -53.16
C PHE A 7 -17.70 14.60 -52.48
N LYS A 8 -17.93 15.78 -53.09
CA LYS A 8 -17.54 17.05 -52.47
C LYS A 8 -18.24 17.30 -51.14
N VAL A 9 -19.55 17.06 -51.06
CA VAL A 9 -20.29 17.19 -49.79
C VAL A 9 -19.75 16.21 -48.74
N PHE A 10 -19.51 14.95 -49.11
CA PHE A 10 -18.93 13.94 -48.24
C PHE A 10 -17.51 14.36 -47.74
N ALA A 11 -16.64 14.85 -48.63
CA ALA A 11 -15.30 15.32 -48.31
C ALA A 11 -15.32 16.47 -47.33
N VAL A 12 -16.24 17.43 -47.48
CA VAL A 12 -16.42 18.56 -46.56
C VAL A 12 -16.88 18.08 -45.20
N ILE A 13 -17.88 17.18 -45.14
CA ILE A 13 -18.35 16.61 -43.85
C ILE A 13 -17.21 15.90 -43.13
N LEU A 14 -16.46 15.06 -43.86
CA LEU A 14 -15.33 14.33 -43.29
C LEU A 14 -14.22 15.27 -42.79
N SER A 15 -13.95 16.33 -43.51
CA SER A 15 -13.00 17.39 -43.08
C SER A 15 -13.45 18.09 -41.80
N ILE A 16 -14.74 18.37 -41.66
CA ILE A 16 -15.29 18.98 -40.44
C ILE A 16 -15.16 18.03 -39.26
N LEU A 17 -15.49 16.76 -39.43
CA LEU A 17 -15.34 15.73 -38.39
C LEU A 17 -13.88 15.58 -37.95
N MET A 18 -12.96 15.57 -38.90
CA MET A 18 -11.51 15.50 -38.63
C MET A 18 -11.03 16.69 -37.80
N VAL A 19 -11.38 17.90 -38.18
CA VAL A 19 -11.02 19.14 -37.47
C VAL A 19 -11.66 19.14 -36.07
N ALA A 20 -12.92 18.74 -35.95
CA ALA A 20 -13.61 18.66 -34.68
C ALA A 20 -12.92 17.67 -33.74
N ALA A 21 -12.56 16.47 -34.21
CA ALA A 21 -11.87 15.45 -33.42
C ALA A 21 -10.49 15.95 -32.96
N SER A 22 -9.72 16.59 -33.83
CA SER A 22 -8.43 17.19 -33.48
C SER A 22 -8.57 18.37 -32.50
N GLY A 23 -9.60 19.22 -32.69
CA GLY A 23 -9.89 20.32 -31.78
C GLY A 23 -10.27 19.85 -30.36
N LEU A 24 -11.03 18.74 -30.26
CA LEU A 24 -11.38 18.15 -28.97
C LEU A 24 -10.13 17.68 -28.21
N ILE A 25 -9.16 17.04 -28.89
CA ILE A 25 -7.89 16.65 -28.24
C ILE A 25 -7.16 17.88 -27.70
N VAL A 26 -7.07 18.96 -28.49
CA VAL A 26 -6.41 20.18 -28.06
C VAL A 26 -7.09 20.77 -26.82
N VAL A 27 -8.43 20.82 -26.82
CA VAL A 27 -9.20 21.31 -25.67
C VAL A 27 -8.98 20.44 -24.43
N GLN A 28 -9.00 19.11 -24.58
CA GLN A 28 -8.76 18.20 -23.46
C GLN A 28 -7.34 18.34 -22.91
N LEU A 29 -6.32 18.35 -23.77
CA LEU A 29 -4.92 18.55 -23.35
C LEU A 29 -4.72 19.91 -22.66
N SER A 30 -5.40 20.95 -23.14
CA SER A 30 -5.35 22.27 -22.50
C SER A 30 -6.06 22.29 -21.14
N LYS A 31 -7.18 21.56 -21.01
CA LYS A 31 -7.94 21.45 -19.75
C LYS A 31 -7.17 20.66 -18.69
N MET A 32 -6.59 19.55 -19.08
CA MET A 32 -5.82 18.66 -18.18
C MET A 32 -4.49 19.30 -17.76
N ASP A 33 -3.98 20.23 -18.54
CA ASP A 33 -2.70 20.92 -18.32
C ASP A 33 -1.51 19.97 -18.05
N VAL A 34 -1.53 18.76 -18.63
CA VAL A 34 -0.46 17.76 -18.43
C VAL A 34 0.74 17.96 -19.35
N LEU A 35 0.62 18.78 -20.42
CA LEU A 35 1.71 19.05 -21.34
C LEU A 35 2.32 20.43 -21.07
N PRO A 36 3.65 20.48 -20.91
CA PRO A 36 4.35 21.76 -20.86
C PRO A 36 4.16 22.56 -22.14
N GLN A 37 4.11 23.88 -22.05
CA GLN A 37 3.89 24.74 -23.21
C GLN A 37 4.90 24.52 -24.34
N SER A 38 6.14 24.15 -24.01
CA SER A 38 7.19 23.81 -24.98
C SER A 38 6.84 22.61 -25.85
N LEU A 39 6.01 21.67 -25.35
CA LEU A 39 5.51 20.51 -26.11
C LEU A 39 4.10 20.73 -26.63
N PHE A 40 3.24 21.44 -25.90
CA PHE A 40 1.85 21.71 -26.29
C PHE A 40 1.75 22.48 -27.62
N ILE A 41 2.49 23.60 -27.75
CA ILE A 41 2.46 24.42 -28.96
C ILE A 41 2.87 23.63 -30.21
N PRO A 42 4.02 22.91 -30.25
CA PRO A 42 4.38 22.08 -31.39
C PRO A 42 3.32 21.02 -31.73
N VAL A 43 2.72 20.36 -30.74
CA VAL A 43 1.65 19.35 -30.96
C VAL A 43 0.45 19.97 -31.64
N VAL A 44 -0.02 21.14 -31.18
CA VAL A 44 -1.13 21.88 -31.80
C VAL A 44 -0.78 22.26 -33.26
N LEU A 45 0.43 22.76 -33.49
CA LEU A 45 0.88 23.14 -34.85
C LEU A 45 0.93 21.91 -35.77
N ILE A 46 1.38 20.77 -35.31
CA ILE A 46 1.38 19.51 -36.06
C ILE A 46 -0.06 19.11 -36.43
N PHE A 47 -1.00 19.15 -35.49
CA PHE A 47 -2.41 18.80 -35.77
C PHE A 47 -3.01 19.75 -36.80
N VAL A 48 -2.76 21.09 -36.69
CA VAL A 48 -3.21 22.08 -37.67
C VAL A 48 -2.61 21.79 -39.05
N LEU A 49 -1.31 21.52 -39.12
CA LEU A 49 -0.62 21.20 -40.36
C LEU A 49 -1.17 19.93 -41.04
N ILE A 50 -1.36 18.85 -40.30
CA ILE A 50 -1.92 17.60 -40.81
C ILE A 50 -3.35 17.82 -41.30
N CYS A 51 -4.19 18.52 -40.53
CA CYS A 51 -5.55 18.89 -40.94
C CYS A 51 -5.54 19.68 -42.25
N LEU A 52 -4.70 20.70 -42.40
CA LEU A 52 -4.56 21.49 -43.63
C LEU A 52 -4.15 20.62 -44.81
N ILE A 53 -3.16 19.78 -44.68
CA ILE A 53 -2.71 18.85 -45.74
C ILE A 53 -3.87 17.94 -46.18
N PHE A 54 -4.58 17.33 -45.26
CA PHE A 54 -5.68 16.42 -45.59
C PHE A 54 -6.87 17.17 -46.20
N ILE A 55 -7.22 18.37 -45.73
CA ILE A 55 -8.28 19.19 -46.29
C ILE A 55 -7.94 19.57 -47.73
N LEU A 56 -6.72 20.03 -48.00
CA LEU A 56 -6.26 20.36 -49.36
C LEU A 56 -6.27 19.12 -50.25
N TRP A 57 -5.79 17.99 -49.77
CA TRP A 57 -5.76 16.77 -50.55
C TRP A 57 -7.14 16.26 -50.93
N ILE A 58 -8.07 16.07 -49.97
CA ILE A 58 -9.39 15.50 -50.21
C ILE A 58 -10.32 16.41 -51.00
N ASN A 59 -10.25 17.76 -50.78
CA ASN A 59 -11.16 18.70 -51.41
C ASN A 59 -10.64 19.28 -52.73
N LEU A 60 -9.32 19.45 -52.89
CA LEU A 60 -8.74 20.15 -54.04
C LEU A 60 -7.86 19.28 -54.93
N MET A 61 -7.06 18.39 -54.35
CA MET A 61 -6.02 17.66 -55.10
C MET A 61 -6.48 16.27 -55.56
N ALA A 62 -7.46 15.65 -54.96
CA ALA A 62 -7.92 14.29 -55.29
C ALA A 62 -8.81 14.30 -56.56
N LYS A 63 -8.18 14.21 -57.74
CA LYS A 63 -8.89 14.27 -59.05
C LYS A 63 -9.31 12.91 -59.57
N GLY A 64 -8.50 11.87 -59.42
CA GLY A 64 -8.82 10.51 -59.91
C GLY A 64 -9.55 9.69 -58.84
N VAL A 65 -10.18 8.56 -59.26
CA VAL A 65 -10.91 7.68 -58.36
C VAL A 65 -9.99 7.08 -57.31
N VAL A 66 -8.80 6.63 -57.70
CA VAL A 66 -7.80 6.04 -56.83
C VAL A 66 -7.36 7.07 -55.76
N SER A 67 -7.02 8.29 -56.19
CA SER A 67 -6.62 9.35 -55.26
C SER A 67 -7.73 9.75 -54.27
N LYS A 68 -9.00 9.75 -54.73
CA LYS A 68 -10.15 10.00 -53.84
C LYS A 68 -10.33 8.90 -52.80
N VAL A 69 -10.17 7.64 -53.20
CA VAL A 69 -10.27 6.48 -52.26
C VAL A 69 -9.18 6.57 -51.22
N PHE A 70 -7.93 6.76 -51.62
CA PHE A 70 -6.80 6.91 -50.67
C PHE A 70 -7.00 8.12 -49.73
N ALA A 71 -7.40 9.27 -50.25
CA ALA A 71 -7.64 10.45 -49.42
C ALA A 71 -8.71 10.19 -48.36
N VAL A 72 -9.82 9.55 -48.75
CA VAL A 72 -10.87 9.15 -47.79
C VAL A 72 -10.35 8.20 -46.74
N ILE A 73 -9.62 7.15 -47.12
CA ILE A 73 -9.06 6.17 -46.20
C ILE A 73 -8.14 6.85 -45.18
N PHE A 74 -7.21 7.69 -45.62
CA PHE A 74 -6.27 8.34 -44.72
C PHE A 74 -6.93 9.34 -43.78
N VAL A 75 -7.90 10.15 -44.29
CA VAL A 75 -8.64 11.08 -43.44
C VAL A 75 -9.50 10.34 -42.42
N LEU A 76 -10.12 9.19 -42.81
CA LEU A 76 -10.86 8.34 -41.89
C LEU A 76 -9.94 7.74 -40.81
N LEU A 77 -8.81 7.16 -41.21
CA LEU A 77 -7.83 6.59 -40.26
C LEU A 77 -7.37 7.64 -39.27
N TYR A 78 -7.00 8.85 -39.76
CA TYR A 78 -6.61 9.97 -38.88
C TYR A 78 -7.75 10.36 -37.93
N THR A 79 -8.98 10.53 -38.45
CA THR A 79 -10.14 10.92 -37.64
C THR A 79 -10.46 9.88 -36.55
N VAL A 80 -10.37 8.59 -36.90
CA VAL A 80 -10.55 7.49 -35.94
C VAL A 80 -9.43 7.50 -34.89
N SER A 81 -8.17 7.70 -35.32
CA SER A 81 -7.04 7.83 -34.39
C SER A 81 -7.23 8.99 -33.41
N MET A 82 -7.73 10.14 -33.89
CA MET A 82 -8.08 11.28 -33.03
C MET A 82 -9.23 10.94 -32.07
N GLY A 83 -10.23 10.20 -32.53
CA GLY A 83 -11.34 9.70 -31.69
C GLY A 83 -10.83 8.79 -30.55
N ILE A 84 -9.94 7.87 -30.87
CA ILE A 84 -9.27 6.99 -29.90
C ILE A 84 -8.45 7.84 -28.92
N GLY A 85 -7.65 8.80 -29.40
CA GLY A 85 -6.89 9.70 -28.54
C GLY A 85 -7.77 10.51 -27.57
N ASN A 86 -8.92 11.02 -28.04
CA ASN A 86 -9.89 11.69 -27.17
C ASN A 86 -10.43 10.78 -26.07
N PHE A 87 -10.73 9.51 -26.41
CA PHE A 87 -11.20 8.53 -25.44
C PHE A 87 -10.15 8.26 -24.34
N TYR A 88 -8.88 8.12 -24.71
CA TYR A 88 -7.79 7.94 -23.75
C TYR A 88 -7.60 9.15 -22.83
N LEU A 89 -7.62 10.37 -23.41
CA LEU A 89 -7.50 11.58 -22.61
C LEU A 89 -8.69 11.75 -21.64
N TYR A 90 -9.91 11.44 -22.11
CA TYR A 90 -11.09 11.47 -21.25
C TYR A 90 -10.96 10.50 -20.07
N LYS A 91 -10.51 9.26 -20.32
CA LYS A 91 -10.28 8.29 -19.26
C LYS A 91 -9.21 8.75 -18.26
N THR A 92 -8.14 9.38 -18.76
CA THR A 92 -7.08 9.93 -17.90
C THR A 92 -7.60 11.07 -17.01
N ASP A 93 -8.37 12.00 -17.58
CA ASP A 93 -8.97 13.11 -16.82
C ASP A 93 -9.94 12.58 -15.75
N ASP A 94 -10.82 11.64 -16.10
CA ASP A 94 -11.76 10.99 -15.18
C ASP A 94 -11.02 10.24 -14.04
N PHE A 95 -9.95 9.52 -14.36
CA PHE A 95 -9.07 8.88 -13.40
C PHE A 95 -8.44 9.89 -12.44
N MET A 96 -7.78 10.90 -12.98
CA MET A 96 -7.10 11.91 -12.17
C MET A 96 -8.08 12.63 -11.24
N GLN A 97 -9.28 12.96 -11.72
CA GLN A 97 -10.32 13.57 -10.88
C GLN A 97 -10.78 12.62 -9.76
N LYS A 98 -10.97 11.33 -10.03
CA LYS A 98 -11.42 10.35 -9.02
C LYS A 98 -10.38 10.11 -7.94
N VAL A 99 -9.10 9.98 -8.32
CA VAL A 99 -8.00 9.74 -7.36
C VAL A 99 -7.74 10.96 -6.50
N THR A 100 -7.89 12.15 -7.07
CA THR A 100 -7.63 13.42 -6.39
C THR A 100 -8.89 14.13 -5.90
N ASP A 101 -10.10 13.63 -6.21
CA ASP A 101 -11.36 14.16 -5.66
C ASP A 101 -11.44 13.84 -4.17
N HIS A 102 -10.69 14.62 -3.41
CA HIS A 102 -10.66 14.59 -1.96
C HIS A 102 -11.91 15.26 -1.37
N LYS A 103 -13.07 15.01 -1.95
CA LYS A 103 -14.28 15.15 -1.15
C LYS A 103 -13.97 14.38 0.11
N VAL A 104 -14.10 15.06 1.25
CA VAL A 104 -14.00 14.52 2.59
C VAL A 104 -14.48 13.07 2.53
N GLY A 105 -13.52 12.12 2.29
CA GLY A 105 -13.86 10.74 1.99
C GLY A 105 -14.40 10.13 3.26
N GLU A 106 -15.56 9.51 3.19
CA GLU A 106 -16.10 8.75 4.30
C GLU A 106 -15.41 7.40 4.33
N VAL A 107 -14.69 7.10 5.41
CA VAL A 107 -14.15 5.76 5.67
C VAL A 107 -15.26 4.91 6.27
N LYS A 108 -15.61 3.84 5.58
CA LYS A 108 -16.61 2.88 6.06
C LYS A 108 -16.01 1.99 7.14
N ASN A 109 -16.54 2.10 8.34
CA ASN A 109 -16.27 1.22 9.45
C ASN A 109 -17.42 0.22 9.61
N THR A 110 -17.11 -1.02 9.99
CA THR A 110 -18.12 -2.05 10.25
C THR A 110 -17.86 -2.69 11.60
N VAL A 111 -18.85 -2.64 12.48
CA VAL A 111 -18.82 -3.31 13.78
C VAL A 111 -19.81 -4.44 13.76
N SER A 112 -19.38 -5.60 14.20
CA SER A 112 -20.12 -6.86 14.12
C SER A 112 -20.35 -7.47 15.50
N ILE A 113 -21.45 -8.21 15.63
CA ILE A 113 -21.65 -9.17 16.71
C ILE A 113 -21.27 -10.53 16.16
N ILE A 114 -20.28 -11.14 16.77
CA ILE A 114 -19.63 -12.36 16.32
C ILE A 114 -19.88 -13.46 17.36
N VAL A 115 -20.13 -14.67 16.88
CA VAL A 115 -20.31 -15.88 17.67
C VAL A 115 -19.44 -16.99 17.12
N LYS A 116 -19.15 -18.04 17.91
CA LYS A 116 -18.52 -19.27 17.37
C LYS A 116 -19.41 -19.87 16.30
N ASP A 117 -18.83 -20.46 15.26
CA ASP A 117 -19.63 -21.02 14.14
C ASP A 117 -20.56 -22.16 14.60
N GLU A 118 -20.12 -22.96 15.58
CA GLU A 118 -20.92 -24.03 16.21
C GLU A 118 -22.08 -23.51 17.07
N SER A 119 -22.15 -22.20 17.38
CA SER A 119 -23.16 -21.62 18.23
C SER A 119 -24.57 -21.74 17.63
N LYS A 120 -25.57 -22.03 18.47
CA LYS A 120 -27.00 -22.02 18.07
C LYS A 120 -27.57 -20.62 17.84
N ILE A 121 -26.80 -19.56 18.11
CA ILE A 121 -27.20 -18.17 17.93
C ILE A 121 -27.02 -17.79 16.46
N THR A 122 -28.10 -17.68 15.69
CA THR A 122 -28.07 -17.41 14.25
C THR A 122 -28.52 -16.01 13.88
N LYS A 123 -29.08 -15.24 14.79
CA LYS A 123 -29.66 -13.91 14.54
C LYS A 123 -29.71 -13.08 15.82
N LEU A 124 -29.80 -11.75 15.67
CA LEU A 124 -29.85 -10.80 16.78
C LEU A 124 -30.90 -11.15 17.84
N SER A 125 -32.09 -11.66 17.43
CA SER A 125 -33.16 -12.01 18.38
C SER A 125 -32.79 -13.16 19.33
N SER A 126 -31.82 -13.98 19.01
CA SER A 126 -31.34 -15.09 19.84
C SER A 126 -30.36 -14.63 20.95
N LEU A 127 -29.95 -13.36 20.93
CA LEU A 127 -29.01 -12.78 21.90
C LEU A 127 -29.68 -12.10 23.09
N LYS A 128 -31.00 -12.16 23.23
CA LYS A 128 -31.70 -11.53 24.35
C LYS A 128 -31.27 -12.14 25.70
N GLY A 129 -30.75 -11.30 26.60
CA GLY A 129 -30.26 -11.72 27.92
C GLY A 129 -28.99 -12.58 27.90
N LYS A 130 -28.29 -12.64 26.75
CA LYS A 130 -27.03 -13.34 26.59
C LYS A 130 -25.87 -12.45 27.01
N LYS A 131 -24.79 -13.06 27.49
CA LYS A 131 -23.55 -12.39 27.79
C LYS A 131 -22.84 -11.97 26.51
N VAL A 132 -22.62 -10.68 26.33
CA VAL A 132 -21.96 -10.13 25.13
C VAL A 132 -20.75 -9.30 25.56
N GLY A 133 -19.57 -9.76 25.16
CA GLY A 133 -18.32 -9.06 25.41
C GLY A 133 -18.14 -7.84 24.48
N ARG A 134 -17.47 -6.82 24.98
CA ARG A 134 -17.07 -5.65 24.20
C ARG A 134 -15.74 -5.08 24.67
N LEU A 135 -15.06 -4.37 23.79
CA LEU A 135 -13.87 -3.62 24.16
C LEU A 135 -14.23 -2.44 25.10
N ASN A 136 -13.37 -2.19 26.08
CA ASN A 136 -13.55 -1.17 27.10
C ASN A 136 -12.90 0.17 26.70
N ASN A 137 -11.63 0.12 26.34
CA ASN A 137 -10.77 1.29 26.17
C ASN A 137 -10.60 1.71 24.71
N VAL A 138 -10.69 0.78 23.77
CA VAL A 138 -10.55 1.00 22.32
C VAL A 138 -11.89 0.78 21.61
N ASP A 139 -12.04 1.28 20.39
CA ASP A 139 -13.25 1.20 19.54
C ASP A 139 -14.56 1.61 20.24
N LYS A 140 -14.50 2.61 21.12
CA LYS A 140 -15.68 3.11 21.86
C LYS A 140 -16.78 3.63 20.93
N VAL A 141 -16.39 4.26 19.83
CA VAL A 141 -17.32 4.87 18.86
C VAL A 141 -18.10 3.78 18.12
N GLY A 142 -17.40 2.80 17.55
CA GLY A 142 -18.01 1.70 16.82
C GLY A 142 -18.96 0.89 17.71
N THR A 143 -18.45 0.45 18.86
CA THR A 143 -19.27 -0.24 19.88
C THR A 143 -20.52 0.56 20.25
N SER A 144 -20.39 1.87 20.51
CA SER A 144 -21.52 2.73 20.86
C SER A 144 -22.56 2.82 19.74
N LYS A 145 -22.10 2.97 18.47
CA LYS A 145 -23.00 3.04 17.30
C LYS A 145 -23.77 1.74 17.10
N LEU A 146 -23.13 0.57 17.27
CA LEU A 146 -23.79 -0.73 17.21
C LEU A 146 -24.81 -0.89 18.35
N LEU A 147 -24.42 -0.60 19.59
CA LEU A 147 -25.33 -0.72 20.75
C LEU A 147 -26.53 0.23 20.64
N LYS A 148 -26.34 1.46 20.12
CA LYS A 148 -27.47 2.38 19.81
C LYS A 148 -28.41 1.79 18.76
N ALA A 149 -27.89 1.13 17.72
CA ALA A 149 -28.71 0.48 16.70
C ALA A 149 -29.53 -0.68 17.31
N VAL A 150 -28.89 -1.54 18.11
CA VAL A 150 -29.58 -2.64 18.81
C VAL A 150 -30.64 -2.09 19.79
N LYS A 151 -30.33 -1.04 20.57
CA LYS A 151 -31.30 -0.40 21.46
C LYS A 151 -32.52 0.14 20.72
N LYS A 152 -32.31 0.73 19.54
CA LYS A 152 -33.40 1.23 18.69
C LYS A 152 -34.28 0.09 18.16
N GLU A 153 -33.70 -1.06 17.82
CA GLU A 153 -34.39 -2.20 17.22
C GLU A 153 -35.06 -3.12 18.26
N LYS A 154 -34.39 -3.35 19.39
CA LYS A 154 -34.76 -4.38 20.38
C LYS A 154 -35.09 -3.85 21.78
N GLY A 155 -34.85 -2.58 22.06
CA GLY A 155 -35.00 -1.97 23.38
C GLY A 155 -33.72 -1.89 24.19
N ALA A 156 -33.81 -1.26 25.37
CA ALA A 156 -32.67 -1.11 26.27
C ALA A 156 -32.37 -2.43 27.01
N ASN A 157 -31.10 -2.58 27.44
CA ASN A 157 -30.61 -3.73 28.21
C ASN A 157 -30.90 -5.07 27.54
N TYR A 158 -30.70 -5.09 26.21
CA TYR A 158 -30.95 -6.28 25.40
C TYR A 158 -29.94 -7.40 25.67
N PHE A 159 -28.70 -7.02 25.96
CA PHE A 159 -27.57 -7.91 26.31
C PHE A 159 -27.19 -7.73 27.79
N ASP A 160 -26.55 -8.76 28.32
CA ASP A 160 -25.69 -8.67 29.49
C ASP A 160 -24.29 -8.35 29.01
N LEU A 161 -23.80 -7.10 29.24
CA LEU A 161 -22.58 -6.57 28.61
C LEU A 161 -21.38 -6.73 29.54
N GLU A 162 -20.36 -7.47 29.09
CA GLU A 162 -19.07 -7.60 29.76
C GLU A 162 -17.98 -6.79 29.04
N LYS A 163 -16.99 -6.28 29.78
CA LYS A 163 -15.93 -5.40 29.26
C LYS A 163 -14.60 -6.13 29.26
N TYR A 164 -13.83 -5.95 28.19
CA TYR A 164 -12.50 -6.49 28.00
C TYR A 164 -11.56 -5.39 27.54
N ASP A 165 -10.32 -5.40 28.01
CA ASP A 165 -9.36 -4.32 27.75
C ASP A 165 -8.65 -4.46 26.39
N GLY A 166 -8.63 -5.66 25.81
CA GLY A 166 -8.02 -5.91 24.50
C GLY A 166 -8.80 -6.90 23.65
N ALA A 167 -8.45 -6.92 22.36
CA ALA A 167 -9.13 -7.77 21.38
C ALA A 167 -8.89 -9.26 21.66
N LEU A 168 -7.70 -9.64 22.14
CA LEU A 168 -7.38 -11.05 22.38
C LEU A 168 -8.07 -11.58 23.62
N SER A 169 -8.09 -10.83 24.74
CA SER A 169 -8.86 -11.24 25.92
C SER A 169 -10.35 -11.37 25.64
N LEU A 170 -10.87 -10.55 24.71
CA LEU A 170 -12.26 -10.66 24.25
C LEU A 170 -12.49 -11.93 23.41
N VAL A 171 -11.54 -12.31 22.55
CA VAL A 171 -11.59 -13.55 21.76
C VAL A 171 -11.45 -14.78 22.66
N GLU A 172 -10.50 -14.76 23.59
CA GLU A 172 -10.29 -15.82 24.57
C GLU A 172 -11.58 -16.11 25.36
N ALA A 173 -12.25 -15.07 25.87
CA ALA A 173 -13.51 -15.21 26.56
C ALA A 173 -14.62 -15.83 25.68
N LEU A 174 -14.65 -15.54 24.38
CA LEU A 174 -15.57 -16.18 23.43
C LEU A 174 -15.24 -17.67 23.25
N TYR A 175 -13.95 -18.01 23.11
CA TYR A 175 -13.51 -19.39 22.92
C TYR A 175 -13.69 -20.25 24.17
N ASN A 176 -13.46 -19.68 25.36
CA ASN A 176 -13.70 -20.34 26.65
C ASN A 176 -15.20 -20.50 26.98
N GLY A 177 -16.07 -19.75 26.30
CA GLY A 177 -17.51 -19.77 26.56
C GLY A 177 -17.95 -18.90 27.75
N ASP A 178 -17.07 -18.00 28.21
CA ASP A 178 -17.39 -17.02 29.27
C ASP A 178 -18.44 -16.02 28.78
N ILE A 179 -18.44 -15.74 27.47
CA ILE A 179 -19.43 -14.93 26.76
C ILE A 179 -20.06 -15.71 25.60
N ASP A 180 -21.33 -15.44 25.32
CA ASP A 180 -22.09 -16.05 24.21
C ASP A 180 -21.77 -15.43 22.85
N ALA A 181 -21.36 -14.15 22.84
CA ALA A 181 -21.03 -13.36 21.64
C ALA A 181 -20.06 -12.23 21.98
N MET A 182 -19.38 -11.70 20.98
CA MET A 182 -18.51 -10.53 21.14
C MET A 182 -18.90 -9.42 20.15
N ILE A 183 -18.70 -8.17 20.54
CA ILE A 183 -18.78 -7.00 19.66
C ILE A 183 -17.37 -6.62 19.25
N LEU A 184 -17.11 -6.63 17.94
CA LEU A 184 -15.80 -6.33 17.37
C LEU A 184 -15.93 -5.43 16.15
N ASN A 185 -15.07 -4.43 16.04
CA ASN A 185 -14.83 -3.74 14.78
C ASN A 185 -14.04 -4.67 13.86
N GLU A 186 -14.50 -4.85 12.61
CA GLU A 186 -13.89 -5.78 11.66
C GLU A 186 -12.43 -5.42 11.32
N SER A 187 -12.00 -4.17 11.53
CA SER A 187 -10.60 -3.77 11.36
C SER A 187 -9.63 -4.51 12.30
N TYR A 188 -10.11 -5.00 13.45
CA TYR A 188 -9.31 -5.79 14.39
C TYR A 188 -9.11 -7.27 13.98
N ARG A 189 -9.90 -7.76 13.02
CA ARG A 189 -9.86 -9.18 12.61
C ARG A 189 -8.46 -9.62 12.21
N GLY A 190 -7.74 -8.79 11.44
CA GLY A 190 -6.38 -9.07 11.02
C GLY A 190 -5.39 -9.21 12.21
N ASN A 191 -5.57 -8.42 13.28
CA ASN A 191 -4.74 -8.53 14.48
C ASN A 191 -4.97 -9.88 15.17
N ILE A 192 -6.22 -10.29 15.32
CA ILE A 192 -6.60 -11.57 15.94
C ILE A 192 -6.01 -12.73 15.14
N THR A 193 -6.24 -12.79 13.84
CA THR A 193 -5.75 -13.88 12.98
C THR A 193 -4.23 -13.90 12.79
N SER A 194 -3.51 -12.88 13.25
CA SER A 194 -2.04 -12.88 13.26
C SER A 194 -1.43 -13.66 14.42
N VAL A 195 -2.22 -14.00 15.41
CA VAL A 195 -1.82 -14.82 16.54
C VAL A 195 -2.07 -16.29 16.17
N GLU A 196 -1.07 -17.16 16.33
CA GLU A 196 -1.11 -18.55 15.90
C GLU A 196 -2.32 -19.30 16.48
N GLU A 197 -2.64 -19.07 17.75
CA GLU A 197 -3.78 -19.67 18.45
C GLU A 197 -5.13 -19.31 17.80
N TYR A 198 -5.23 -18.12 17.15
CA TYR A 198 -6.47 -17.60 16.56
C TYR A 198 -6.39 -17.42 15.04
N GLU A 199 -5.44 -18.07 14.36
CA GLU A 199 -5.28 -17.95 12.89
C GLU A 199 -6.56 -18.37 12.13
N HIS A 200 -7.33 -19.28 12.70
CA HIS A 200 -8.60 -19.76 12.16
C HIS A 200 -9.84 -18.98 12.62
N PHE A 201 -9.68 -17.89 13.36
CA PHE A 201 -10.80 -17.09 13.91
C PHE A 201 -11.86 -16.75 12.86
N SER A 202 -11.47 -16.44 11.63
CA SER A 202 -12.40 -16.08 10.56
C SER A 202 -13.25 -17.24 10.04
N THR A 203 -12.79 -18.47 10.18
CA THR A 203 -13.51 -19.69 9.75
C THR A 203 -14.24 -20.38 10.91
N GLU A 204 -13.81 -20.15 12.13
CA GLU A 204 -14.39 -20.70 13.36
C GLU A 204 -15.47 -19.81 13.97
N THR A 205 -15.65 -18.60 13.42
CA THR A 205 -16.65 -17.64 13.88
C THR A 205 -17.50 -17.12 12.74
N ARG A 206 -18.68 -16.62 13.07
CA ARG A 206 -19.59 -15.98 12.11
C ARG A 206 -20.25 -14.74 12.67
N VAL A 207 -20.59 -13.82 11.78
CA VAL A 207 -21.31 -12.60 12.09
C VAL A 207 -22.81 -12.89 12.16
N VAL A 208 -23.47 -12.47 13.23
CA VAL A 208 -24.93 -12.58 13.41
C VAL A 208 -25.66 -11.25 13.29
N TYR A 209 -24.96 -10.14 13.45
CA TYR A 209 -25.46 -8.79 13.23
C TYR A 209 -24.29 -7.86 12.97
N SER A 210 -24.48 -6.88 12.09
CA SER A 210 -23.46 -5.85 11.85
C SER A 210 -24.07 -4.47 11.67
N LYS A 211 -23.30 -3.44 11.96
CA LYS A 211 -23.63 -2.05 11.72
C LYS A 211 -22.44 -1.34 11.13
N SER A 212 -22.62 -0.81 9.91
CA SER A 212 -21.64 0.09 9.32
C SER A 212 -21.92 1.54 9.71
N TYR A 213 -20.85 2.31 9.82
CA TYR A 213 -20.87 3.75 9.99
C TYR A 213 -19.71 4.36 9.22
N TYR A 214 -19.78 5.66 8.98
CA TYR A 214 -18.79 6.39 8.23
C TYR A 214 -18.11 7.39 9.15
N THR A 215 -16.78 7.48 9.03
CA THR A 215 -15.96 8.52 9.64
C THR A 215 -15.43 9.42 8.53
N THR A 216 -15.36 10.71 8.82
CA THR A 216 -14.87 11.70 7.87
C THR A 216 -13.35 11.61 7.77
N LYS A 217 -12.84 11.45 6.56
CA LYS A 217 -11.41 11.49 6.29
C LYS A 217 -10.96 12.95 6.27
N LYS A 218 -10.06 13.34 7.18
CA LYS A 218 -9.41 14.65 7.09
C LYS A 218 -8.35 14.60 5.99
N ASN A 219 -8.34 15.57 5.11
CA ASN A 219 -7.25 15.78 4.16
C ASN A 219 -6.26 16.77 4.81
N ASP A 220 -5.19 16.23 5.38
CA ASP A 220 -4.16 17.01 6.08
C ASP A 220 -2.86 17.05 5.28
N SER A 221 -2.93 17.26 3.95
CA SER A 221 -1.72 17.44 3.15
C SER A 221 -1.00 18.72 3.57
N LEU A 222 0.30 18.62 3.79
CA LEU A 222 1.20 19.76 3.90
C LEU A 222 1.66 20.13 2.50
N VAL A 223 0.89 20.98 1.84
CA VAL A 223 1.13 21.40 0.45
C VAL A 223 2.52 21.99 0.29
N VAL A 224 3.28 21.44 -0.66
CA VAL A 224 4.61 21.92 -1.02
C VAL A 224 4.48 22.98 -2.12
N SER A 225 5.00 24.18 -1.88
CA SER A 225 5.05 25.19 -2.92
C SER A 225 5.98 24.75 -4.04
N ASP A 226 5.49 24.61 -5.28
CA ASP A 226 6.25 24.15 -6.44
C ASP A 226 6.97 22.80 -6.21
N ILE A 227 6.18 21.74 -6.23
CA ILE A 227 6.62 20.35 -6.01
C ILE A 227 7.70 19.88 -7.02
N THR A 228 7.86 20.60 -8.14
CA THR A 228 8.89 20.30 -9.15
C THR A 228 10.26 20.88 -8.80
N LYS A 229 10.33 21.74 -7.78
CA LYS A 229 11.56 22.40 -7.35
C LYS A 229 11.91 22.15 -5.89
N ASN A 230 10.92 21.94 -5.05
CA ASN A 230 11.15 21.77 -3.61
C ASN A 230 11.05 20.31 -3.21
N PRO A 231 11.91 19.85 -2.31
CA PRO A 231 11.87 18.48 -1.83
C PRO A 231 10.65 18.23 -0.95
N PHE A 232 10.22 16.98 -0.90
CA PHE A 232 9.07 16.54 -0.11
C PHE A 232 9.18 15.07 0.29
N THR A 233 8.40 14.70 1.29
CA THR A 233 8.35 13.32 1.80
C THR A 233 6.93 12.75 1.67
N ILE A 234 6.84 11.53 1.18
CA ILE A 234 5.62 10.74 1.02
C ILE A 234 5.67 9.55 1.96
N LEU A 235 4.58 9.26 2.67
CA LEU A 235 4.39 7.99 3.34
C LEU A 235 3.71 7.00 2.39
N ILE A 236 4.34 5.86 2.15
CA ILE A 236 3.70 4.68 1.55
C ILE A 236 3.26 3.76 2.68
N SER A 237 1.95 3.57 2.80
CA SER A 237 1.33 2.66 3.76
C SER A 237 0.67 1.51 3.02
N GLY A 238 1.17 0.29 3.22
CA GLY A 238 0.66 -0.92 2.56
C GLY A 238 -0.22 -1.73 3.50
N ASN A 239 -1.50 -1.85 3.17
CA ASN A 239 -2.48 -2.62 3.93
C ASN A 239 -2.41 -4.11 3.59
N ASP A 240 -2.60 -4.98 4.58
CA ASP A 240 -2.58 -6.45 4.43
C ASP A 240 -3.92 -7.03 3.97
N THR A 241 -4.61 -6.33 3.06
CA THR A 241 -5.92 -6.73 2.53
C THR A 241 -5.94 -6.86 1.02
N THR A 242 -7.01 -7.49 0.53
CA THR A 242 -7.37 -7.54 -0.88
C THR A 242 -8.66 -6.78 -1.13
N GLY A 243 -8.91 -6.39 -2.37
CA GLY A 243 -10.12 -5.67 -2.80
C GLY A 243 -10.02 -4.16 -2.60
N ASP A 244 -11.00 -3.55 -1.95
CA ASP A 244 -11.09 -2.09 -1.80
C ASP A 244 -9.96 -1.55 -0.90
N VAL A 245 -9.14 -0.66 -1.45
CA VAL A 245 -8.00 -0.03 -0.75
C VAL A 245 -8.42 0.82 0.46
N SER A 246 -9.66 1.29 0.49
CA SER A 246 -10.22 2.05 1.61
C SER A 246 -10.52 1.20 2.86
N THR A 247 -10.45 -0.13 2.74
CA THR A 247 -10.69 -1.04 3.85
C THR A 247 -9.64 -0.86 4.93
N LEU A 248 -10.09 -0.58 6.16
CA LEU A 248 -9.19 -0.47 7.31
C LEU A 248 -8.61 -1.83 7.69
N SER A 249 -7.29 -1.89 7.78
CA SER A 249 -6.55 -3.05 8.24
C SER A 249 -5.17 -2.63 8.72
N ARG A 250 -4.32 -3.60 9.08
CA ARG A 250 -2.95 -3.35 9.47
C ARG A 250 -2.15 -2.69 8.35
N SER A 251 -1.23 -1.79 8.73
CA SER A 251 -0.25 -1.19 7.83
C SER A 251 1.03 -2.02 7.85
N ASP A 252 1.12 -3.01 6.97
CA ASP A 252 2.24 -3.96 6.91
C ASP A 252 3.47 -3.41 6.17
N VAL A 253 3.30 -2.34 5.41
CA VAL A 253 4.39 -1.58 4.78
C VAL A 253 4.34 -0.14 5.31
N ASN A 254 5.45 0.32 5.87
CA ASN A 254 5.62 1.68 6.34
C ASN A 254 6.94 2.22 5.82
N MET A 255 6.87 2.99 4.73
CA MET A 255 8.02 3.50 4.02
C MET A 255 7.89 4.99 3.75
N LEU A 256 8.89 5.76 4.13
CA LEU A 256 9.03 7.16 3.75
C LEU A 256 9.83 7.26 2.44
N VAL A 257 9.25 7.95 1.47
CA VAL A 257 9.89 8.25 0.18
C VAL A 257 10.19 9.74 0.16
N THR A 258 11.45 10.10 0.32
CA THR A 258 11.91 11.49 0.27
C THR A 258 12.44 11.79 -1.12
N ILE A 259 11.84 12.78 -1.79
CA ILE A 259 12.11 13.13 -3.18
C ILE A 259 12.69 14.54 -3.23
N ASN A 260 13.85 14.69 -3.87
CA ASN A 260 14.41 16.00 -4.20
C ASN A 260 14.52 16.16 -5.71
N PRO A 261 13.62 16.93 -6.37
CA PRO A 261 13.65 17.13 -7.80
C PRO A 261 14.91 17.84 -8.32
N LYS A 262 15.51 18.73 -7.50
CA LYS A 262 16.72 19.48 -7.91
C LYS A 262 17.94 18.59 -8.07
N THR A 263 18.07 17.58 -7.22
CA THR A 263 19.19 16.64 -7.25
C THR A 263 18.85 15.34 -7.96
N SER A 264 17.58 15.17 -8.36
CA SER A 264 17.02 13.92 -8.90
C SER A 264 17.31 12.73 -7.98
N THR A 265 17.11 12.92 -6.67
CA THR A 265 17.36 11.89 -5.65
C THR A 265 16.04 11.43 -5.04
N ILE A 266 15.88 10.12 -4.90
CA ILE A 266 14.79 9.46 -4.19
C ILE A 266 15.40 8.59 -3.10
N LEU A 267 15.12 8.91 -1.83
CA LEU A 267 15.51 8.09 -0.68
C LEU A 267 14.32 7.28 -0.18
N LEU A 268 14.47 5.97 -0.09
CA LEU A 268 13.50 5.04 0.48
C LEU A 268 13.93 4.71 1.90
N THR A 269 13.20 5.20 2.90
CA THR A 269 13.48 4.92 4.32
C THR A 269 12.38 4.06 4.89
N SER A 270 12.71 2.86 5.35
CA SER A 270 11.73 1.87 5.79
C SER A 270 11.90 1.46 7.24
N MET A 271 10.80 1.02 7.83
CA MET A 271 10.74 0.41 9.16
C MET A 271 9.98 -0.91 9.12
N SER A 272 10.33 -1.84 10.03
CA SER A 272 9.58 -3.08 10.20
C SER A 272 8.15 -2.79 10.66
N ARG A 273 7.20 -3.61 10.24
CA ARG A 273 5.81 -3.52 10.70
C ARG A 273 5.66 -3.77 12.20
N ASP A 274 6.59 -4.51 12.78
CA ASP A 274 6.58 -4.88 14.20
C ASP A 274 7.32 -3.85 15.08
N THR A 275 7.80 -2.72 14.51
CA THR A 275 8.46 -1.64 15.27
C THR A 275 7.53 -1.13 16.36
N TYR A 276 8.04 -1.12 17.60
CA TYR A 276 7.32 -0.73 18.80
C TYR A 276 7.39 0.78 18.98
N VAL A 277 6.24 1.44 18.91
CA VAL A 277 6.13 2.90 18.85
C VAL A 277 5.00 3.40 19.75
N GLU A 278 5.12 4.64 20.21
CA GLU A 278 4.01 5.35 20.85
C GLU A 278 2.98 5.73 19.77
N THR A 279 1.74 5.24 19.90
CA THR A 279 0.65 5.55 18.98
C THR A 279 0.21 7.01 19.16
N VAL A 280 0.21 7.77 18.07
CA VAL A 280 -0.25 9.15 18.05
C VAL A 280 -1.45 9.27 17.12
N CYS A 281 -2.53 9.88 17.64
CA CYS A 281 -3.72 10.16 16.87
C CYS A 281 -4.46 11.39 17.41
N ASP A 282 -5.22 12.04 16.54
CA ASP A 282 -6.06 13.15 16.91
C ASP A 282 -7.09 12.70 17.97
N ALA A 283 -6.95 13.20 19.18
CA ALA A 283 -7.82 12.86 20.31
C ALA A 283 -9.28 13.27 20.08
N ASP A 284 -9.54 14.24 19.20
CA ASP A 284 -10.86 14.73 18.84
C ASP A 284 -11.52 13.96 17.69
N GLY A 285 -10.79 13.00 17.10
CA GLY A 285 -11.28 12.17 16.00
C GLY A 285 -12.31 11.14 16.42
N ASP A 286 -13.15 10.72 15.47
CA ASP A 286 -14.12 9.62 15.64
C ASP A 286 -13.46 8.24 15.83
N VAL A 287 -12.13 8.17 15.74
CA VAL A 287 -11.35 6.94 15.83
C VAL A 287 -10.79 6.80 17.24
N ALA A 288 -11.23 5.77 17.94
CA ALA A 288 -10.75 5.48 19.29
C ALA A 288 -9.42 4.72 19.23
N CYS A 289 -8.34 5.40 18.84
CA CYS A 289 -7.01 4.83 18.93
C CYS A 289 -6.44 4.98 20.36
N PRO A 290 -5.49 4.14 20.77
CA PRO A 290 -4.85 4.22 22.08
C PRO A 290 -3.74 5.30 22.09
N ASN A 291 -4.14 6.58 21.96
CA ASN A 291 -3.21 7.70 21.91
C ASN A 291 -2.28 7.74 23.13
N GLY A 292 -0.98 7.91 22.91
CA GLY A 292 0.05 7.94 23.96
C GLY A 292 0.40 6.57 24.53
N GLN A 293 -0.12 5.48 23.97
CA GLN A 293 0.20 4.11 24.39
C GLN A 293 1.09 3.41 23.36
N MET A 294 1.88 2.49 23.86
CA MET A 294 2.81 1.72 23.03
C MET A 294 2.10 0.61 22.28
N ASP A 295 2.44 0.47 20.99
CA ASP A 295 1.92 -0.59 20.12
C ASP A 295 2.89 -0.85 18.94
N LYS A 296 2.60 -1.86 18.13
CA LYS A 296 3.27 -2.04 16.84
C LYS A 296 2.80 -0.99 15.84
N ILE A 297 3.72 -0.47 15.04
CA ILE A 297 3.34 0.48 13.97
C ILE A 297 2.28 -0.10 13.02
N THR A 298 2.31 -1.40 12.73
CA THR A 298 1.32 -2.03 11.86
C THR A 298 -0.12 -1.87 12.37
N HIS A 299 -0.31 -1.85 13.70
CA HIS A 299 -1.63 -1.73 14.30
C HIS A 299 -2.26 -0.35 14.13
N THR A 300 -1.45 0.69 13.85
CA THR A 300 -1.98 2.04 13.61
C THR A 300 -2.89 2.10 12.39
N GLY A 301 -2.66 1.21 11.40
CA GLY A 301 -3.48 1.11 10.18
C GLY A 301 -4.95 0.78 10.44
N ILE A 302 -5.28 0.07 11.53
CA ILE A 302 -6.67 -0.25 11.89
C ILE A 302 -7.49 0.98 12.30
N TYR A 303 -6.79 2.06 12.67
CA TYR A 303 -7.39 3.36 13.01
C TYR A 303 -7.39 4.33 11.82
N GLY A 304 -6.67 4.02 10.77
CA GLY A 304 -6.61 4.77 9.52
C GLY A 304 -5.24 5.34 9.18
N LEU A 305 -5.10 5.78 7.93
CA LEU A 305 -3.84 6.28 7.38
C LEU A 305 -3.27 7.49 8.15
N ASN A 306 -4.15 8.37 8.65
CA ASN A 306 -3.71 9.54 9.42
C ASN A 306 -3.05 9.14 10.74
N THR A 307 -3.60 8.15 11.45
CA THR A 307 -2.97 7.63 12.68
C THR A 307 -1.59 7.04 12.38
N THR A 308 -1.44 6.28 11.28
CA THR A 308 -0.13 5.77 10.87
C THR A 308 0.84 6.91 10.56
N ARG A 309 0.39 7.95 9.82
CA ARG A 309 1.22 9.11 9.48
C ARG A 309 1.65 9.90 10.73
N GLU A 310 0.72 10.25 11.60
CA GLU A 310 0.99 11.03 12.82
C GLU A 310 1.93 10.29 13.77
N THR A 311 1.75 8.97 13.89
CA THR A 311 2.66 8.11 14.65
C THR A 311 4.07 8.11 14.06
N ILE A 312 4.22 8.00 12.73
CA ILE A 312 5.51 8.05 12.04
C ILE A 312 6.15 9.43 12.13
N GLU A 313 5.37 10.51 12.00
CA GLU A 313 5.85 11.88 12.17
C GLU A 313 6.41 12.10 13.58
N ASN A 314 5.71 11.62 14.60
CA ASN A 314 6.17 11.68 15.99
C ASN A 314 7.43 10.83 16.21
N PHE A 315 7.46 9.61 15.67
CA PHE A 315 8.56 8.67 15.84
C PHE A 315 9.88 9.17 15.24
N TYR A 316 9.83 9.78 14.05
CA TYR A 316 11.02 10.31 13.38
C TYR A 316 11.27 11.79 13.68
N ASP A 317 10.37 12.48 14.39
CA ASP A 317 10.40 13.93 14.61
C ASP A 317 10.54 14.70 13.28
N LEU A 318 9.65 14.42 12.35
CA LEU A 318 9.59 15.03 11.02
C LEU A 318 8.16 15.26 10.57
N LYS A 319 7.99 15.92 9.41
CA LYS A 319 6.69 16.09 8.77
C LYS A 319 6.61 15.36 7.45
N VAL A 320 5.47 14.73 7.20
CA VAL A 320 5.14 14.02 5.97
C VAL A 320 4.18 14.88 5.14
N ASN A 321 4.58 15.20 3.91
CA ASN A 321 3.77 16.07 3.03
C ASN A 321 2.57 15.31 2.46
N TYR A 322 2.81 14.11 1.96
CA TYR A 322 1.80 13.32 1.27
C TYR A 322 1.77 11.88 1.76
N SER A 323 0.66 11.20 1.50
CA SER A 323 0.50 9.79 1.85
C SER A 323 -0.12 9.03 0.68
N PHE A 324 0.35 7.80 0.49
CA PHE A 324 -0.24 6.82 -0.42
C PHE A 324 -0.58 5.56 0.36
N ARG A 325 -1.83 5.13 0.29
CA ARG A 325 -2.25 3.83 0.79
C ARG A 325 -2.45 2.87 -0.37
N VAL A 326 -1.87 1.68 -0.25
CA VAL A 326 -1.96 0.58 -1.21
C VAL A 326 -2.35 -0.71 -0.48
N ASN A 327 -2.78 -1.73 -1.22
CA ASN A 327 -3.01 -3.08 -0.68
C ASN A 327 -2.47 -4.15 -1.64
N PHE A 328 -2.69 -5.43 -1.37
CA PHE A 328 -2.19 -6.52 -2.19
C PHE A 328 -2.73 -6.49 -3.62
N THR A 329 -4.03 -6.24 -3.77
CA THR A 329 -4.66 -6.10 -5.11
C THR A 329 -4.03 -4.96 -5.89
N SER A 330 -3.76 -3.82 -5.23
CA SER A 330 -3.11 -2.66 -5.83
C SER A 330 -1.76 -3.00 -6.47
N VAL A 331 -0.92 -3.72 -5.74
CA VAL A 331 0.43 -4.10 -6.22
C VAL A 331 0.32 -5.01 -7.44
N ILE A 332 -0.55 -6.03 -7.36
CA ILE A 332 -0.77 -6.96 -8.47
C ILE A 332 -1.26 -6.22 -9.71
N ASP A 333 -2.27 -5.37 -9.56
CA ASP A 333 -2.93 -4.68 -10.68
C ASP A 333 -1.98 -3.69 -11.35
N VAL A 334 -1.24 -2.89 -10.55
CA VAL A 334 -0.26 -1.91 -11.06
C VAL A 334 0.87 -2.61 -11.82
N VAL A 335 1.45 -3.66 -11.25
CA VAL A 335 2.55 -4.39 -11.89
C VAL A 335 2.08 -5.05 -13.19
N ASN A 336 0.91 -5.70 -13.19
CA ASN A 336 0.37 -6.33 -14.40
C ASN A 336 0.01 -5.30 -15.48
N ALA A 337 -0.49 -4.13 -15.08
CA ALA A 337 -0.82 -3.05 -16.02
C ALA A 337 0.42 -2.42 -16.65
N LEU A 338 1.56 -2.45 -15.96
CA LEU A 338 2.87 -2.08 -16.49
C LEU A 338 3.50 -3.16 -17.38
N ASP A 339 2.80 -4.28 -17.62
CA ASP A 339 3.34 -5.46 -18.32
C ASP A 339 4.53 -6.07 -17.58
N GLY A 340 4.44 -6.13 -16.26
CA GLY A 340 5.49 -6.63 -15.37
C GLY A 340 6.54 -5.59 -14.98
N ILE A 341 7.39 -5.98 -14.04
CA ILE A 341 8.54 -5.19 -13.57
C ILE A 341 9.80 -6.03 -13.60
N ASP A 342 10.96 -5.36 -13.70
CA ASP A 342 12.27 -6.00 -13.69
C ASP A 342 12.86 -5.96 -12.28
N LEU A 343 13.06 -7.12 -11.66
CA LEU A 343 13.67 -7.30 -10.35
C LEU A 343 15.07 -7.89 -10.50
N ASN A 344 16.08 -7.21 -9.97
CA ASN A 344 17.43 -7.75 -9.84
C ASN A 344 17.60 -8.38 -8.47
N VAL A 345 17.64 -9.71 -8.42
CA VAL A 345 17.87 -10.50 -7.20
C VAL A 345 19.37 -10.65 -7.00
N GLU A 346 19.92 -10.11 -5.93
CA GLU A 346 21.33 -10.18 -5.59
C GLU A 346 21.64 -11.43 -4.76
N GLU A 347 22.92 -11.73 -4.59
CA GLU A 347 23.36 -12.86 -3.78
C GLU A 347 22.93 -12.65 -2.31
N GLY A 348 22.29 -13.66 -1.73
CA GLY A 348 21.67 -13.59 -0.39
C GLY A 348 20.20 -13.21 -0.38
N GLU A 349 19.64 -12.77 -1.52
CA GLU A 349 18.23 -12.41 -1.67
C GLU A 349 17.40 -13.47 -2.40
N GLN A 350 18.06 -14.48 -2.96
CA GLN A 350 17.40 -15.59 -3.65
C GLN A 350 16.65 -16.49 -2.67
N CYS A 351 15.61 -17.12 -3.16
CA CYS A 351 14.89 -18.18 -2.43
C CYS A 351 14.34 -19.21 -3.40
N ASP A 352 14.23 -20.46 -2.92
CA ASP A 352 13.70 -21.57 -3.73
C ASP A 352 12.17 -21.55 -3.77
N LEU A 353 11.52 -21.06 -2.71
CA LEU A 353 10.08 -21.06 -2.55
C LEU A 353 9.61 -19.76 -1.89
N PHE A 354 8.56 -19.16 -2.43
CA PHE A 354 7.80 -18.11 -1.76
C PHE A 354 6.77 -18.72 -0.82
N TRP A 355 7.01 -18.65 0.48
CA TRP A 355 6.07 -19.16 1.49
C TRP A 355 4.73 -18.42 1.47
N ALA A 356 4.70 -17.19 0.99
CA ALA A 356 3.48 -16.38 0.91
C ALA A 356 2.40 -16.97 -0.02
N ASN A 357 2.80 -17.69 -1.08
CA ASN A 357 1.87 -18.28 -2.06
C ASN A 357 2.25 -19.69 -2.52
N MET A 358 3.28 -20.29 -1.92
CA MET A 358 3.77 -21.65 -2.22
C MET A 358 4.21 -21.83 -3.68
N LYS A 359 4.62 -20.74 -4.36
CA LYS A 359 5.17 -20.78 -5.72
C LYS A 359 6.70 -20.80 -5.69
N PRO A 360 7.36 -21.24 -6.78
CA PRO A 360 8.82 -21.16 -6.89
C PRO A 360 9.31 -19.73 -6.66
N GLY A 361 10.40 -19.60 -5.91
CA GLY A 361 11.09 -18.35 -5.66
C GLY A 361 11.91 -17.88 -6.86
N LEU A 362 12.73 -16.84 -6.66
CA LEU A 362 13.58 -16.26 -7.68
C LEU A 362 15.06 -16.57 -7.38
N PRO A 363 15.82 -17.12 -8.34
CA PRO A 363 17.26 -17.25 -8.22
C PRO A 363 17.97 -15.90 -8.38
N VAL A 364 19.28 -15.85 -8.16
CA VAL A 364 20.12 -14.67 -8.42
C VAL A 364 20.04 -14.28 -9.90
N GLY A 365 19.90 -12.98 -10.15
CA GLY A 365 19.87 -12.40 -11.50
C GLY A 365 18.72 -11.45 -11.76
N LEU A 366 18.60 -10.99 -13.00
CA LEU A 366 17.52 -10.11 -13.45
C LEU A 366 16.31 -10.93 -13.91
N HIS A 367 15.15 -10.65 -13.35
CA HIS A 367 13.90 -11.33 -13.64
C HIS A 367 12.82 -10.33 -14.01
N HIS A 368 12.13 -10.59 -15.12
CA HIS A 368 10.90 -9.89 -15.45
C HIS A 368 9.74 -10.65 -14.82
N VAL A 369 9.00 -10.00 -13.91
CA VAL A 369 7.99 -10.66 -13.07
C VAL A 369 6.62 -10.00 -13.19
N ASP A 370 5.58 -10.82 -13.06
CA ASP A 370 4.19 -10.36 -12.96
C ASP A 370 3.84 -9.86 -11.55
N GLY A 371 2.60 -9.35 -11.38
CA GLY A 371 2.14 -8.78 -10.12
C GLY A 371 2.06 -9.79 -8.98
N GLU A 372 1.69 -11.04 -9.25
CA GLU A 372 1.63 -12.11 -8.25
C GLU A 372 3.02 -12.46 -7.71
N THR A 373 4.00 -12.56 -8.61
CA THR A 373 5.40 -12.85 -8.26
C THR A 373 6.05 -11.67 -7.54
N ALA A 374 5.79 -10.43 -8.01
CA ALA A 374 6.28 -9.22 -7.34
C ALA A 374 5.73 -9.08 -5.92
N LEU A 375 4.43 -9.36 -5.72
CA LEU A 375 3.80 -9.35 -4.40
C LEU A 375 4.38 -10.47 -3.51
N ALA A 376 4.58 -11.67 -4.04
CA ALA A 376 5.15 -12.78 -3.29
C ALA A 376 6.57 -12.46 -2.82
N PHE A 377 7.41 -11.88 -3.70
CA PHE A 377 8.75 -11.40 -3.37
C PHE A 377 8.73 -10.32 -2.28
N ALA A 378 7.82 -9.33 -2.39
CA ALA A 378 7.67 -8.26 -1.41
C ALA A 378 7.15 -8.73 -0.03
N ARG A 379 6.54 -9.92 0.05
CA ARG A 379 5.99 -10.51 1.28
C ARG A 379 6.86 -11.60 1.88
N GLU A 380 7.85 -12.09 1.14
CA GLU A 380 8.68 -13.20 1.60
C GLU A 380 9.55 -12.79 2.79
N ARG A 381 9.55 -13.62 3.82
CA ARG A 381 10.36 -13.47 5.04
C ARG A 381 10.90 -14.80 5.58
N LYS A 382 10.13 -15.89 5.41
CA LYS A 382 10.47 -17.19 6.02
C LYS A 382 11.66 -17.85 5.34
N ALA A 383 11.93 -17.49 4.07
CA ALA A 383 13.07 -18.02 3.33
C ALA A 383 14.41 -17.37 3.73
N TYR A 384 14.40 -16.31 4.54
CA TYR A 384 15.59 -15.54 4.86
C TYR A 384 15.97 -15.62 6.34
N VAL A 385 17.26 -15.62 6.63
CA VAL A 385 17.80 -15.67 7.99
C VAL A 385 17.40 -14.43 8.80
N ASP A 386 17.46 -13.26 8.18
CA ASP A 386 17.09 -11.97 8.79
C ASP A 386 15.60 -11.61 8.61
N GLY A 387 14.82 -12.55 8.08
CA GLY A 387 13.36 -12.57 8.08
C GLY A 387 12.70 -11.26 7.63
N ASP A 388 12.17 -10.51 8.58
CA ASP A 388 11.43 -9.28 8.30
C ASP A 388 12.30 -8.17 7.69
N TYR A 389 13.59 -8.12 8.02
CA TYR A 389 14.51 -7.13 7.44
C TYR A 389 14.70 -7.33 5.94
N GLN A 390 14.85 -8.60 5.48
CA GLN A 390 14.91 -8.86 4.04
C GLN A 390 13.59 -8.54 3.36
N ARG A 391 12.45 -8.84 3.97
CA ARG A 391 11.15 -8.47 3.43
C ARG A 391 11.06 -6.96 3.17
N VAL A 392 11.51 -6.14 4.10
CA VAL A 392 11.52 -4.68 3.96
C VAL A 392 12.41 -4.23 2.78
N ARG A 393 13.60 -4.83 2.61
CA ARG A 393 14.47 -4.56 1.44
C ARG A 393 13.81 -4.98 0.13
N ASN A 394 13.13 -6.13 0.12
CA ASN A 394 12.37 -6.58 -1.04
C ASN A 394 11.26 -5.60 -1.41
N GLN A 395 10.56 -5.02 -0.43
CA GLN A 395 9.54 -3.98 -0.66
C GLN A 395 10.14 -2.72 -1.29
N GLN A 396 11.32 -2.28 -0.84
CA GLN A 396 12.04 -1.16 -1.46
C GLN A 396 12.39 -1.48 -2.92
N LYS A 397 12.91 -2.68 -3.22
CA LYS A 397 13.23 -3.10 -4.59
C LYS A 397 11.99 -3.15 -5.50
N VAL A 398 10.88 -3.69 -5.02
CA VAL A 398 9.62 -3.73 -5.78
C VAL A 398 9.12 -2.31 -6.07
N LEU A 399 9.11 -1.41 -5.08
CA LEU A 399 8.71 -0.02 -5.30
C LEU A 399 9.63 0.70 -6.29
N GLN A 400 10.94 0.53 -6.16
CA GLN A 400 11.91 1.09 -7.12
C GLN A 400 11.67 0.57 -8.54
N ALA A 401 11.42 -0.73 -8.69
CA ALA A 401 11.15 -1.34 -10.00
C ALA A 401 9.82 -0.83 -10.61
N ILE A 402 8.77 -0.66 -9.80
CA ILE A 402 7.50 -0.05 -10.22
C ILE A 402 7.74 1.39 -10.72
N ILE A 403 8.43 2.23 -9.94
CA ILE A 403 8.72 3.60 -10.33
C ILE A 403 9.52 3.63 -11.65
N ASN A 404 10.61 2.86 -11.76
CA ASN A 404 11.43 2.80 -12.98
C ASN A 404 10.61 2.37 -14.20
N ARG A 405 9.72 1.40 -14.04
CA ARG A 405 8.86 0.91 -15.13
C ARG A 405 7.81 1.96 -15.50
N ALA A 406 7.19 2.62 -14.53
CA ALA A 406 6.15 3.64 -14.74
C ALA A 406 6.67 4.87 -15.50
N ILE A 407 7.90 5.31 -15.24
CA ILE A 407 8.53 6.45 -15.94
C ILE A 407 9.16 6.07 -17.30
N SER A 408 9.20 4.78 -17.62
CA SER A 408 9.77 4.30 -18.89
C SER A 408 8.79 4.46 -20.05
N SER A 409 9.32 4.52 -21.28
CA SER A 409 8.49 4.57 -22.49
C SER A 409 7.61 3.33 -22.71
N SER A 410 7.92 2.21 -22.06
CA SER A 410 7.15 0.96 -22.15
C SER A 410 5.80 1.04 -21.45
N ALA A 411 5.62 1.91 -20.45
CA ALA A 411 4.32 2.15 -19.80
C ALA A 411 3.23 2.64 -20.78
N LEU A 412 3.62 3.24 -21.91
CA LEU A 412 2.69 3.71 -22.94
C LEU A 412 2.01 2.59 -23.73
N VAL A 413 2.56 1.38 -23.75
CA VAL A 413 2.04 0.26 -24.56
C VAL A 413 0.68 -0.23 -24.05
N ASN A 414 0.50 -0.29 -22.73
CA ASN A 414 -0.73 -0.75 -22.07
C ASN A 414 -1.44 0.38 -21.31
N TYR A 415 -1.34 1.60 -21.83
CA TYR A 415 -1.74 2.83 -21.13
C TYR A 415 -3.17 2.79 -20.53
N THR A 416 -4.18 2.30 -21.26
CA THR A 416 -5.55 2.19 -20.74
C THR A 416 -5.66 1.24 -19.56
N SER A 417 -5.07 0.04 -19.69
CA SER A 417 -5.08 -0.94 -18.59
C SER A 417 -4.34 -0.40 -17.37
N PHE A 418 -3.26 0.33 -17.59
CA PHE A 418 -2.52 1.00 -16.52
C PHE A 418 -3.38 2.06 -15.81
N ILE A 419 -4.03 2.97 -16.55
CA ILE A 419 -4.90 3.98 -15.97
C ILE A 419 -6.12 3.36 -15.27
N ASP A 420 -6.74 2.33 -15.85
CA ASP A 420 -7.88 1.64 -15.24
C ASP A 420 -7.46 0.93 -13.94
N SER A 421 -6.27 0.32 -13.88
CA SER A 421 -5.76 -0.31 -12.66
C SER A 421 -5.46 0.70 -11.55
N LEU A 422 -4.97 1.88 -11.91
CA LEU A 422 -4.66 2.93 -10.93
C LEU A 422 -5.92 3.50 -10.24
N GLN A 423 -7.10 3.44 -10.86
CA GLN A 423 -8.34 4.02 -10.29
C GLN A 423 -8.71 3.47 -8.91
N SER A 424 -8.39 2.21 -8.65
CA SER A 424 -8.67 1.52 -7.37
C SER A 424 -7.40 1.08 -6.64
N ALA A 425 -6.23 1.36 -7.21
CA ALA A 425 -4.97 0.83 -6.71
C ALA A 425 -4.45 1.58 -5.48
N PHE A 426 -4.78 2.85 -5.31
CA PHE A 426 -4.29 3.61 -4.17
C PHE A 426 -5.21 4.77 -3.79
N GLU A 427 -5.06 5.21 -2.55
CA GLU A 427 -5.57 6.49 -2.07
C GLU A 427 -4.41 7.42 -1.76
N THR A 428 -4.54 8.69 -2.12
CA THR A 428 -3.54 9.72 -1.83
C THR A 428 -4.20 11.03 -1.43
N ASN A 429 -3.46 11.87 -0.71
CA ASN A 429 -3.83 13.24 -0.39
C ASN A 429 -3.11 14.27 -1.29
N MET A 430 -2.39 13.83 -2.33
CA MET A 430 -1.89 14.73 -3.38
C MET A 430 -3.04 15.27 -4.21
N THR A 431 -2.94 16.52 -4.59
CA THR A 431 -3.91 17.19 -5.48
C THR A 431 -3.69 16.83 -6.95
N TYR A 432 -4.72 17.06 -7.77
CA TYR A 432 -4.65 16.92 -9.23
C TYR A 432 -3.48 17.75 -9.82
N ASP A 433 -3.36 19.00 -9.38
CA ASP A 433 -2.34 19.92 -9.90
C ASP A 433 -0.93 19.44 -9.54
N GLU A 434 -0.71 18.97 -8.30
CA GLU A 434 0.60 18.45 -7.88
C GLU A 434 1.02 17.21 -8.66
N ILE A 435 0.10 16.27 -8.91
CA ILE A 435 0.39 15.08 -9.74
C ILE A 435 0.68 15.51 -11.18
N THR A 436 -0.11 16.43 -11.72
CA THR A 436 0.07 16.98 -13.07
C THR A 436 1.42 17.70 -13.22
N ASP A 437 1.83 18.46 -12.22
CA ASP A 437 3.11 19.17 -12.23
C ASP A 437 4.30 18.19 -12.18
N LEU A 438 4.20 17.08 -11.43
CA LEU A 438 5.21 16.02 -11.46
C LEU A 438 5.29 15.34 -12.84
N ILE A 439 4.16 15.07 -13.49
CA ILE A 439 4.12 14.53 -14.86
C ILE A 439 4.79 15.50 -15.84
N LYS A 440 4.47 16.80 -15.77
CA LYS A 440 5.11 17.82 -16.60
C LYS A 440 6.62 17.87 -16.37
N TYR A 441 7.05 17.81 -15.11
CA TYR A 441 8.45 17.81 -14.74
C TYR A 441 9.17 16.62 -15.37
N GLU A 442 8.60 15.41 -15.25
CA GLU A 442 9.16 14.19 -15.84
C GLU A 442 9.31 14.29 -17.36
N LEU A 443 8.28 14.82 -18.05
CA LEU A 443 8.28 15.00 -19.51
C LEU A 443 9.29 16.05 -19.99
N GLN A 444 9.53 17.11 -19.21
CA GLN A 444 10.44 18.20 -19.57
C GLN A 444 11.89 17.93 -19.20
N ALA A 445 12.11 17.61 -17.92
CA ALA A 445 13.44 17.50 -17.35
C ALA A 445 14.08 16.14 -17.65
N LYS A 446 13.26 15.07 -17.79
CA LYS A 446 13.69 13.68 -17.95
C LYS A 446 14.82 13.35 -16.97
N PRO A 447 14.58 13.54 -15.66
CA PRO A 447 15.61 13.40 -14.66
C PRO A 447 16.16 11.96 -14.64
N SER A 448 17.45 11.83 -14.39
CA SER A 448 18.03 10.53 -14.08
C SER A 448 17.96 10.31 -12.58
N TRP A 449 16.88 9.70 -12.12
CA TRP A 449 16.65 9.47 -10.71
C TRP A 449 17.71 8.56 -10.09
N LYS A 450 18.26 9.00 -8.95
CA LYS A 450 19.15 8.20 -8.11
C LYS A 450 18.36 7.69 -6.92
N PHE A 451 18.31 6.37 -6.78
CA PHE A 451 17.68 5.74 -5.64
C PHE A 451 18.72 5.48 -4.55
N GLU A 452 18.39 5.89 -3.35
CA GLU A 452 19.12 5.62 -2.12
C GLU A 452 18.16 4.91 -1.17
N THR A 453 18.65 4.00 -0.33
CA THR A 453 17.82 3.20 0.57
C THR A 453 18.39 3.23 1.98
N TYR A 454 17.50 3.19 2.97
CA TYR A 454 17.86 3.01 4.35
C TYR A 454 16.77 2.24 5.09
N GLN A 455 17.15 1.49 6.10
CA GLN A 455 16.24 0.73 6.94
C GLN A 455 16.70 0.86 8.40
N ILE A 456 15.77 1.19 9.32
CA ILE A 456 16.07 1.17 10.75
C ILE A 456 16.14 -0.27 11.25
N SER A 457 16.91 -0.49 12.32
CA SER A 457 17.03 -1.76 13.01
C SER A 457 16.37 -1.72 14.39
N GLY A 458 16.32 -2.88 15.04
CA GLY A 458 15.79 -3.02 16.40
C GLY A 458 16.03 -4.42 16.95
N LEU A 459 15.68 -4.62 18.21
CA LEU A 459 15.74 -5.91 18.91
C LEU A 459 14.33 -6.50 19.05
N GLY A 460 14.24 -7.82 18.86
CA GLY A 460 13.01 -8.55 19.14
C GLY A 460 12.75 -8.65 20.64
N ASP A 461 11.50 -8.39 21.05
CA ASP A 461 11.04 -8.53 22.44
C ASP A 461 9.55 -8.91 22.45
N ASN A 462 9.02 -9.23 23.64
CA ASN A 462 7.59 -9.49 23.83
C ASN A 462 7.03 -8.46 24.82
N LEU A 463 6.39 -7.40 24.28
CA LEU A 463 5.92 -6.27 25.07
C LEU A 463 4.41 -6.06 24.89
N MET A 464 3.81 -5.38 25.88
CA MET A 464 2.40 -5.03 25.88
C MET A 464 2.03 -4.17 24.67
N CYS A 465 1.07 -4.62 23.87
CA CYS A 465 0.50 -3.87 22.75
C CYS A 465 -0.92 -3.40 23.09
N ALA A 466 -1.14 -2.09 23.07
CA ALA A 466 -2.39 -1.49 23.53
C ALA A 466 -3.63 -1.97 22.74
N SER A 467 -3.52 -2.16 21.43
CA SER A 467 -4.63 -2.66 20.59
C SER A 467 -4.97 -4.12 20.87
N MET A 468 -3.98 -4.90 21.32
CA MET A 468 -4.14 -6.32 21.63
C MET A 468 -4.61 -6.53 23.07
N GLY A 469 -4.20 -5.66 23.99
CA GLY A 469 -4.45 -5.78 25.43
C GLY A 469 -3.62 -6.88 26.10
N GLN A 470 -2.53 -7.30 25.45
CA GLN A 470 -1.57 -8.30 25.95
C GLN A 470 -0.21 -8.14 25.29
N GLY A 471 0.78 -8.91 25.77
CA GLY A 471 2.10 -9.00 25.18
C GLY A 471 2.06 -9.58 23.77
N ALA A 472 2.85 -9.01 22.87
CA ALA A 472 3.04 -9.51 21.51
C ALA A 472 4.51 -9.36 21.10
N SER A 473 4.98 -10.19 20.19
CA SER A 473 6.31 -10.06 19.60
C SER A 473 6.44 -8.72 18.91
N VAL A 474 7.36 -7.88 19.34
CA VAL A 474 7.63 -6.54 18.83
C VAL A 474 9.10 -6.40 18.45
N GLN A 475 9.41 -5.33 17.75
CA GLN A 475 10.78 -4.89 17.47
C GLN A 475 11.03 -3.55 18.17
N VAL A 476 11.77 -3.56 19.28
CA VAL A 476 12.22 -2.34 19.98
C VAL A 476 13.23 -1.64 19.09
N PRO A 477 12.95 -0.44 18.58
CA PRO A 477 13.81 0.24 17.62
C PRO A 477 15.16 0.64 18.23
N ASP A 478 16.24 0.50 17.46
CA ASP A 478 17.52 1.12 17.76
C ASP A 478 17.43 2.60 17.43
N LEU A 479 17.39 3.44 18.46
CA LEU A 479 17.24 4.90 18.33
C LEU A 479 18.41 5.55 17.60
N ASN A 480 19.60 4.92 17.58
CA ASN A 480 20.70 5.41 16.77
C ASN A 480 20.37 5.30 15.28
N THR A 481 19.79 4.17 14.84
CA THR A 481 19.37 4.00 13.44
C THR A 481 18.20 4.91 13.08
N VAL A 482 17.31 5.23 14.03
CA VAL A 482 16.23 6.22 13.85
C VAL A 482 16.81 7.63 13.66
N ARG A 483 17.81 8.02 14.46
CA ARG A 483 18.54 9.29 14.30
C ARG A 483 19.19 9.37 12.91
N ILE A 484 19.92 8.33 12.50
CA ILE A 484 20.56 8.25 11.18
C ILE A 484 19.52 8.38 10.06
N ALA A 485 18.37 7.68 10.17
CA ALA A 485 17.27 7.78 9.20
C ALA A 485 16.79 9.23 9.03
N ARG A 486 16.55 9.93 10.15
CA ARG A 486 16.14 11.35 10.16
C ARG A 486 17.20 12.24 9.49
N GLU A 487 18.48 12.05 9.84
CA GLU A 487 19.59 12.81 9.26
C GLU A 487 19.72 12.56 7.74
N LYS A 488 19.52 11.32 7.27
CA LYS A 488 19.52 10.97 5.84
C LYS A 488 18.35 11.63 5.10
N ILE A 489 17.14 11.61 5.67
CA ILE A 489 15.98 12.31 5.13
C ILE A 489 16.29 13.81 5.03
N GLN A 490 16.81 14.43 6.10
CA GLN A 490 17.17 15.84 6.11
C GLN A 490 18.27 16.17 5.09
N ALA A 491 19.28 15.32 4.94
CA ALA A 491 20.32 15.49 3.93
C ALA A 491 19.74 15.58 2.52
N VAL A 492 18.82 14.67 2.14
CA VAL A 492 18.15 14.71 0.84
C VAL A 492 17.26 15.96 0.71
N MET A 493 16.54 16.35 1.77
CA MET A 493 15.77 17.60 1.81
C MET A 493 16.66 18.83 1.57
N ASP A 494 17.89 18.82 2.08
CA ASP A 494 18.89 19.89 1.91
C ASP A 494 19.65 19.81 0.57
N GLY A 495 19.36 18.82 -0.27
CA GLY A 495 20.00 18.63 -1.58
C GLY A 495 21.36 17.93 -1.54
N LYS A 496 21.64 17.19 -0.47
CA LYS A 496 22.83 16.33 -0.30
C LYS A 496 22.45 14.87 -0.56
N SER A 497 23.46 14.01 -0.76
CA SER A 497 23.24 12.55 -0.78
C SER A 497 23.07 12.02 0.64
N SER A 498 22.15 11.08 0.83
CA SER A 498 22.00 10.39 2.12
C SER A 498 23.22 9.53 2.46
N THR A 499 24.06 9.19 1.47
CA THR A 499 25.30 8.45 1.66
C THR A 499 26.40 9.27 2.33
N GLU A 500 26.24 10.60 2.39
CA GLU A 500 27.16 11.50 3.11
C GLU A 500 26.95 11.47 4.64
N VAL A 501 25.82 10.94 5.09
CA VAL A 501 25.50 10.79 6.52
C VAL A 501 26.24 9.58 7.06
N ALA A 502 27.03 9.77 8.11
CA ALA A 502 27.76 8.69 8.76
C ALA A 502 26.78 7.73 9.48
N GLU A 503 26.97 6.45 9.25
CA GLU A 503 26.23 5.38 9.92
C GLU A 503 27.04 4.89 11.14
N ASP A 504 27.29 5.78 12.08
CA ASP A 504 28.09 5.52 13.27
C ASP A 504 27.24 5.63 14.55
N GLY A 505 27.80 5.15 15.64
CA GLY A 505 27.17 5.15 16.96
C GLY A 505 26.83 3.74 17.45
N SER A 506 26.76 3.61 18.76
CA SER A 506 26.36 2.35 19.38
C SER A 506 24.84 2.24 19.39
N PRO A 507 24.29 1.01 19.31
CA PRO A 507 22.87 0.77 19.44
C PRO A 507 22.30 1.37 20.73
N GLN A 508 21.12 2.00 20.62
CA GLN A 508 20.43 2.65 21.74
C GLN A 508 18.97 2.16 21.76
N TYR A 509 18.56 1.57 22.86
CA TYR A 509 17.20 1.06 23.05
C TYR A 509 16.54 1.75 24.24
N ASN A 510 15.33 2.28 24.04
CA ASN A 510 14.49 2.69 25.17
C ASN A 510 13.58 1.53 25.54
N TYR A 511 13.84 0.91 26.68
CA TYR A 511 12.87 0.06 27.32
C TYR A 511 11.90 0.96 28.06
N TYR A 512 10.71 1.14 27.49
CA TYR A 512 9.63 1.83 28.18
C TYR A 512 9.25 0.99 29.39
N GLU A 513 9.41 1.53 30.60
CA GLU A 513 8.88 0.91 31.80
C GLU A 513 7.37 0.76 31.57
N THR A 514 6.91 -0.46 31.44
CA THR A 514 5.48 -0.76 31.45
C THR A 514 4.95 -0.27 32.76
N VAL A 515 4.09 0.77 32.73
CA VAL A 515 3.35 1.18 33.94
C VAL A 515 2.58 -0.06 34.38
N PRO A 516 2.88 -0.63 35.56
CA PRO A 516 2.15 -1.78 36.02
C PRO A 516 0.69 -1.36 36.21
N THR A 517 -0.22 -1.98 35.50
CA THR A 517 -1.63 -1.99 35.91
C THR A 517 -1.67 -2.65 37.27
N THR A 518 -1.96 -1.84 38.28
CA THR A 518 -2.11 -2.20 39.69
C THR A 518 -2.89 -3.50 39.87
N ASP A 519 -2.39 -4.28 40.85
CA ASP A 519 -2.98 -5.44 41.50
C ASP A 519 -2.84 -6.81 40.80
N TYR A 520 -1.64 -7.38 40.88
CA TYR A 520 -1.48 -8.81 41.21
C TYR A 520 -0.20 -9.01 42.03
N LEU A 521 -0.43 -9.31 43.32
CA LEU A 521 0.39 -10.06 44.27
C LEU A 521 1.93 -9.92 44.19
N GLU A 522 2.49 -9.29 45.23
CA GLU A 522 3.87 -9.38 45.63
C GLU A 522 4.33 -10.85 45.71
N GLU A 523 5.08 -11.29 44.70
CA GLU A 523 6.07 -12.37 44.88
C GLU A 523 7.45 -11.72 44.73
N GLU A 524 8.28 -11.93 45.76
CA GLU A 524 9.63 -11.40 45.87
C GLU A 524 10.45 -11.71 44.60
N ILE A 525 10.82 -10.65 43.85
CA ILE A 525 11.82 -10.77 42.79
C ILE A 525 13.18 -10.81 43.48
N VAL A 526 13.78 -12.01 43.53
CA VAL A 526 15.21 -12.17 43.79
C VAL A 526 15.95 -11.54 42.61
N THR A 527 16.62 -10.43 42.88
CA THR A 527 17.50 -9.77 41.90
C THR A 527 18.74 -10.65 41.69
N GLU A 528 18.74 -11.43 40.64
CA GLU A 528 19.99 -11.99 40.12
C GLU A 528 20.62 -10.94 39.19
N GLU A 529 21.84 -10.54 39.49
CA GLU A 529 22.68 -9.70 38.64
C GLU A 529 22.88 -10.37 37.26
N PRO A 530 22.97 -9.59 36.15
CA PRO A 530 23.21 -10.16 34.85
C PRO A 530 24.59 -10.80 34.80
N ILE A 531 24.62 -12.11 34.67
CA ILE A 531 25.85 -12.87 34.39
C ILE A 531 26.27 -12.55 32.95
N TYR A 532 27.25 -11.68 32.81
CA TYR A 532 28.04 -11.56 31.59
C TYR A 532 28.79 -12.87 31.39
N SER A 533 28.30 -13.77 30.55
CA SER A 533 29.07 -14.94 30.18
C SER A 533 29.93 -14.66 28.97
N ASP A 534 31.16 -14.21 29.24
CA ASP A 534 32.32 -14.39 28.35
C ASP A 534 32.66 -15.89 28.24
N GLN A 535 31.82 -16.70 27.62
CA GLN A 535 32.16 -18.08 27.27
C GLN A 535 31.22 -18.64 26.17
N ILE A 536 31.38 -18.16 24.97
CA ILE A 536 31.08 -18.94 23.78
C ILE A 536 32.25 -18.79 22.80
N VAL A 537 33.38 -19.32 23.18
CA VAL A 537 34.43 -19.75 22.23
C VAL A 537 35.07 -21.00 22.85
N GLN A 538 34.69 -22.12 22.34
CA GLN A 538 35.33 -23.46 22.29
C GLN A 538 34.32 -24.55 22.58
N ASP A 539 33.76 -25.07 21.51
CA ASP A 539 33.58 -26.51 21.30
C ASP A 539 33.14 -26.71 19.85
N GLN A 540 34.13 -26.65 18.95
CA GLN A 540 34.02 -27.33 17.69
C GLN A 540 34.39 -28.78 17.91
N GLU A 541 33.41 -29.62 18.23
CA GLU A 541 33.57 -31.04 18.03
C GLU A 541 33.42 -31.34 16.54
N THR A 542 34.54 -31.73 15.97
CA THR A 542 34.68 -32.34 14.65
C THR A 542 33.88 -33.63 14.59
N TYR A 543 32.79 -33.62 13.87
CA TYR A 543 32.08 -34.82 13.47
C TYR A 543 32.82 -35.48 12.32
N THR A 544 33.53 -36.59 12.57
CA THR A 544 34.01 -37.52 11.55
C THR A 544 32.94 -38.55 11.29
N PRO A 545 32.53 -38.78 10.04
CA PRO A 545 31.61 -39.89 9.76
C PRO A 545 32.40 -41.19 9.73
N ASP A 546 32.02 -42.12 10.61
CA ASP A 546 32.43 -43.52 10.53
C ASP A 546 31.85 -44.17 9.26
N THR A 547 32.76 -44.70 8.47
CA THR A 547 32.48 -45.61 7.37
C THR A 547 32.27 -47.01 7.96
N GLU A 548 31.04 -47.49 7.95
CA GLU A 548 30.77 -48.93 7.99
C GLU A 548 30.31 -49.38 6.60
N GLU A 549 31.22 -50.14 5.97
CA GLU A 549 30.94 -51.05 4.88
C GLU A 549 30.01 -52.17 5.41
N THR A 550 28.90 -52.38 4.76
CA THR A 550 28.30 -53.70 4.68
C THR A 550 27.81 -53.94 3.27
N ASP A 551 28.58 -54.83 2.62
CA ASP A 551 28.14 -55.62 1.49
C ASP A 551 26.77 -56.23 1.72
N ASN A 552 25.90 -56.18 0.74
CA ASN A 552 25.08 -57.33 0.36
C ASN A 552 24.57 -57.20 -1.07
N GLU A 553 24.90 -58.31 -1.75
CA GLU A 553 24.64 -58.72 -3.11
C GLU A 553 23.17 -58.66 -3.54
N PHE A 554 23.06 -58.29 -4.82
CA PHE A 554 22.26 -58.83 -5.91
C PHE A 554 21.11 -59.77 -5.61
N THR A 555 19.96 -59.47 -6.17
CA THR A 555 19.33 -60.36 -7.19
C THR A 555 18.37 -59.55 -8.08
N GLU A 556 18.62 -59.65 -9.37
CA GLU A 556 17.68 -59.38 -10.46
C GLU A 556 16.51 -60.39 -10.44
N GLU A 557 15.34 -60.01 -10.87
CA GLU A 557 14.67 -60.17 -12.14
C GLU A 557 13.14 -60.33 -11.95
N PRO A 558 12.33 -60.40 -13.01
CA PRO A 558 11.66 -59.31 -13.69
C PRO A 558 10.11 -59.53 -13.82
N GLU A 559 9.52 -58.56 -14.59
CA GLU A 559 8.26 -58.65 -15.37
C GLU A 559 6.93 -59.14 -14.72
N ASN A 560 5.96 -58.24 -14.64
CA ASN A 560 4.78 -58.19 -15.58
C ASN A 560 4.03 -56.88 -15.38
#